data_9139766143de96d9985cabba7547d703
#
_entry.id   9139766143de96d9985cabba7547d703
#
_cell.length_a   1.000
_cell.length_b   1.000
_cell.length_c   1.000
_cell.angle_alpha   90.00
_cell.angle_beta   90.00
_cell.angle_gamma   90.00
#
_symmetry.space_group_name_H-M   'P 1'
#
loop_
_entity.id
_entity.type
_entity.pdbx_description
1 polymer ?
#
loop_
_entity_poly.entity_id
_entity_poly.type
_entity_poly.pdbx_seq_one_letter_code
_entity_poly.pdbx_strand_id
1 'polypeptide(L)'
;MSYDCDILIKNGAIVDGTGSAPYKGAVAVKDERIVAVGKVEGDLTKGADTVIDAEGMAVTPGFIDVHNHGDMTILYYPQADGYLRQGITTFVGGNCGSSPAPFEDEVSLGMGLYDLYYDLSPDMYYPTTLVDRDAFNEKHREMFGWEVNWRTMGDFMKEVEGRGLSPNYVPLLGHHPIRHVVMSHDFKRHATPEEVEEMKVHVRRAMEDGCRGMSVGRDYEPSYWASFDELVALASVVSEYGGVYTCHSLRTGLRKARRPGEFPPVKVEGLKEALNVGREAKISVEISHLGTLFDVTPMGDKDLAEAATKATLKLVDDAIADGVPVGFDLIPNVRGFGTSSNNWLISRLLPWLKVAGSREQLGRALRMKEFREEIKEVIWSGKYYSLNPNITPTWAQGTRIMESKEPAFVDKTIAQIAEERGIDPLDALMDVIVADPDAKTGSMGRQSPTKYMFYQHPSSMIGVDTYAIDTSYVTKNPAWSRPSENSFGGFAAYFRDVVREGKILSLEDAVKKVTSTSAAKFGLKDRGVLKAGAYADIVVMDLETVAPRATPLNPCLYPEGIEHVFVNGGHVVKDSEHTGARPGKVLRRE
;
A
#
# COMPACT_ATOMS: atom_id res chain seq x y z
N MET A 1 37.52 -4.14 -24.97
CA MET A 1 36.93 -5.46 -24.63
C MET A 1 35.53 -5.49 -25.17
N SER A 2 35.13 -6.48 -25.95
CA SER A 2 33.70 -6.66 -26.30
C SER A 2 33.03 -7.34 -25.12
N TYR A 3 32.01 -6.75 -24.55
CA TYR A 3 31.17 -7.44 -23.57
C TYR A 3 30.18 -8.31 -24.34
N ASP A 4 30.06 -9.58 -23.96
CA ASP A 4 28.92 -10.41 -24.38
C ASP A 4 27.72 -9.98 -23.57
N CYS A 5 26.73 -9.33 -24.20
CA CYS A 5 25.52 -8.85 -23.56
C CYS A 5 24.31 -9.01 -24.49
N ASP A 6 23.14 -9.24 -23.89
CA ASP A 6 21.88 -9.39 -24.61
C ASP A 6 21.18 -8.01 -24.75
N ILE A 7 21.40 -7.13 -23.76
CA ILE A 7 20.78 -5.80 -23.71
C ILE A 7 21.89 -4.76 -23.48
N LEU A 8 21.85 -3.69 -24.26
CA LEU A 8 22.68 -2.51 -24.08
C LEU A 8 21.81 -1.26 -23.97
N ILE A 9 21.84 -0.59 -22.82
CA ILE A 9 21.24 0.72 -22.60
C ILE A 9 22.37 1.74 -22.64
N LYS A 10 22.39 2.64 -23.62
CA LYS A 10 23.50 3.58 -23.87
C LYS A 10 23.07 5.05 -23.75
N ASN A 11 24.04 5.94 -23.59
CA ASN A 11 23.90 7.40 -23.57
C ASN A 11 23.06 7.98 -22.43
N GLY A 12 22.56 7.17 -21.49
CA GLY A 12 21.72 7.63 -20.40
C GLY A 12 22.46 8.35 -19.28
N ALA A 13 21.75 9.13 -18.49
CA ALA A 13 22.21 9.61 -17.20
C ALA A 13 22.08 8.46 -16.18
N ILE A 14 23.20 7.85 -15.82
CA ILE A 14 23.24 6.75 -14.84
C ILE A 14 23.05 7.31 -13.44
N VAL A 15 21.98 6.89 -12.78
CA VAL A 15 21.67 7.16 -11.36
C VAL A 15 21.73 5.82 -10.63
N ASP A 16 22.89 5.45 -10.13
CA ASP A 16 23.24 4.09 -9.77
C ASP A 16 22.58 3.55 -8.48
N GLY A 17 21.78 4.36 -7.79
CA GLY A 17 21.09 3.98 -6.56
C GLY A 17 21.94 4.14 -5.30
N THR A 18 23.21 4.54 -5.39
CA THR A 18 24.07 4.75 -4.21
C THR A 18 23.90 6.11 -3.55
N GLY A 19 23.28 7.07 -4.24
CA GLY A 19 23.23 8.49 -3.88
C GLY A 19 24.40 9.29 -4.45
N SER A 20 25.19 8.69 -5.35
CA SER A 20 26.23 9.39 -6.12
C SER A 20 25.61 10.25 -7.22
N ALA A 21 26.26 11.36 -7.56
CA ALA A 21 25.78 12.25 -8.62
C ALA A 21 25.63 11.52 -9.96
N PRO A 22 24.59 11.82 -10.75
CA PRO A 22 24.37 11.21 -12.06
C PRO A 22 25.55 11.45 -13.02
N TYR A 23 25.83 10.46 -13.87
CA TYR A 23 26.87 10.57 -14.90
C TYR A 23 26.43 9.93 -16.22
N LYS A 24 26.88 10.45 -17.35
CA LYS A 24 26.58 9.87 -18.67
C LYS A 24 27.30 8.52 -18.83
N GLY A 25 26.55 7.49 -19.18
CA GLY A 25 27.09 6.13 -19.28
C GLY A 25 26.19 5.16 -20.02
N ALA A 26 26.51 3.87 -19.85
CA ALA A 26 25.76 2.75 -20.39
C ALA A 26 25.62 1.64 -19.35
N VAL A 27 24.63 0.77 -19.53
CA VAL A 27 24.42 -0.47 -18.78
C VAL A 27 24.35 -1.61 -19.77
N ALA A 28 25.16 -2.64 -19.57
CA ALA A 28 25.14 -3.87 -20.35
C ALA A 28 24.62 -5.03 -19.48
N VAL A 29 23.68 -5.82 -20.02
CA VAL A 29 23.02 -6.92 -19.31
C VAL A 29 23.22 -8.21 -20.10
N LYS A 30 23.53 -9.29 -19.39
CA LYS A 30 23.56 -10.67 -19.90
C LYS A 30 22.68 -11.53 -19.01
N ASP A 31 21.75 -12.24 -19.60
CA ASP A 31 20.73 -13.00 -18.87
C ASP A 31 20.05 -12.14 -17.79
N GLU A 32 20.13 -12.53 -16.54
CA GLU A 32 19.51 -11.82 -15.41
C GLU A 32 20.42 -10.77 -14.76
N ARG A 33 21.67 -10.60 -15.21
CA ARG A 33 22.70 -9.84 -14.50
C ARG A 33 23.24 -8.65 -15.30
N ILE A 34 23.53 -7.59 -14.59
CA ILE A 34 24.30 -6.47 -15.11
C ILE A 34 25.76 -6.95 -15.23
N VAL A 35 26.34 -6.87 -16.42
CA VAL A 35 27.73 -7.26 -16.68
C VAL A 35 28.69 -6.07 -16.72
N ALA A 36 28.18 -4.88 -17.05
CA ALA A 36 28.97 -3.64 -17.01
C ALA A 36 28.09 -2.41 -16.81
N VAL A 37 28.64 -1.38 -16.12
CA VAL A 37 28.03 -0.06 -15.94
C VAL A 37 29.12 1.00 -16.05
N GLY A 38 28.81 2.13 -16.68
CA GLY A 38 29.70 3.28 -16.74
C GLY A 38 30.12 3.67 -18.15
N LYS A 39 31.33 4.22 -18.31
CA LYS A 39 31.88 4.53 -19.63
C LYS A 39 32.21 3.20 -20.32
N VAL A 40 31.43 2.89 -21.30
CA VAL A 40 31.63 1.70 -22.11
C VAL A 40 32.38 2.13 -23.35
N GLU A 41 33.68 1.76 -23.43
CA GLU A 41 34.54 2.03 -24.59
C GLU A 41 34.41 0.90 -25.61
N GLY A 42 34.21 1.26 -26.88
CA GLY A 42 34.14 0.32 -28.00
C GLY A 42 32.73 0.18 -28.60
N ASP A 43 32.65 -0.49 -29.73
CA ASP A 43 31.39 -0.78 -30.41
C ASP A 43 30.69 -1.99 -29.76
N LEU A 44 29.95 -1.74 -28.66
CA LEU A 44 29.19 -2.77 -27.94
C LEU A 44 27.90 -3.17 -28.66
N THR A 45 27.51 -2.47 -29.73
CA THR A 45 26.28 -2.78 -30.45
C THR A 45 26.38 -4.10 -31.24
N LYS A 46 27.59 -4.66 -31.40
CA LYS A 46 27.86 -5.88 -32.18
C LYS A 46 27.61 -7.18 -31.42
N GLY A 47 26.75 -7.24 -30.48
CA GLY A 47 26.45 -8.47 -29.73
C GLY A 47 25.16 -8.40 -28.95
N ALA A 48 24.60 -7.22 -28.77
CA ALA A 48 23.35 -7.04 -28.06
C ALA A 48 22.15 -7.29 -28.98
N ASP A 49 21.23 -8.14 -28.55
CA ASP A 49 19.96 -8.38 -29.24
C ASP A 49 19.03 -7.14 -29.13
N THR A 50 19.13 -6.43 -28.00
CA THR A 50 18.36 -5.20 -27.74
C THR A 50 19.29 -4.03 -27.42
N VAL A 51 19.18 -2.95 -28.20
CA VAL A 51 19.92 -1.71 -27.96
C VAL A 51 18.91 -0.57 -27.73
N ILE A 52 19.02 0.09 -26.57
CA ILE A 52 18.21 1.23 -26.19
C ILE A 52 19.10 2.47 -26.13
N ASP A 53 18.72 3.51 -26.83
CA ASP A 53 19.36 4.83 -26.72
C ASP A 53 18.58 5.67 -25.68
N ALA A 54 19.15 5.82 -24.51
CA ALA A 54 18.58 6.55 -23.39
C ALA A 54 19.06 8.00 -23.33
N GLU A 55 19.44 8.61 -24.48
CA GLU A 55 19.89 10.01 -24.50
C GLU A 55 18.80 10.94 -23.95
N GLY A 56 19.15 11.78 -22.97
CA GLY A 56 18.21 12.67 -22.27
C GLY A 56 17.43 11.99 -21.13
N MET A 57 17.51 10.67 -20.98
CA MET A 57 16.78 9.92 -19.96
C MET A 57 17.68 9.49 -18.79
N ALA A 58 17.08 9.29 -17.63
CA ALA A 58 17.71 8.67 -16.48
C ALA A 58 17.63 7.14 -16.58
N VAL A 59 18.74 6.48 -16.26
CA VAL A 59 18.82 5.01 -16.12
C VAL A 59 19.08 4.71 -14.66
N THR A 60 18.13 4.07 -13.99
CA THR A 60 18.14 3.80 -12.55
C THR A 60 17.99 2.31 -12.27
N PRO A 61 18.34 1.84 -11.04
CA PRO A 61 17.84 0.54 -10.60
C PRO A 61 16.31 0.52 -10.60
N GLY A 62 15.72 -0.67 -10.73
CA GLY A 62 14.28 -0.86 -10.57
C GLY A 62 13.80 -0.44 -9.19
N PHE A 63 12.65 0.20 -9.13
CA PHE A 63 12.09 0.72 -7.88
C PHE A 63 11.54 -0.41 -7.02
N ILE A 64 11.72 -0.26 -5.70
CA ILE A 64 11.26 -1.20 -4.67
C ILE A 64 10.19 -0.49 -3.85
N ASP A 65 8.96 -0.93 -3.99
CA ASP A 65 7.82 -0.48 -3.21
C ASP A 65 7.80 -1.25 -1.88
N VAL A 66 8.03 -0.55 -0.77
CA VAL A 66 8.18 -1.19 0.55
C VAL A 66 6.88 -1.37 1.30
N HIS A 67 5.79 -0.77 0.81
CA HIS A 67 4.49 -0.89 1.46
C HIS A 67 3.38 -1.15 0.44
N ASN A 68 2.89 -2.38 0.44
CA ASN A 68 2.04 -2.87 -0.62
C ASN A 68 1.12 -3.99 -0.16
N HIS A 69 -0.01 -4.13 -0.83
CA HIS A 69 -1.00 -5.20 -0.66
C HIS A 69 -1.17 -6.03 -1.94
N GLY A 70 -0.16 -6.01 -2.81
CA GLY A 70 -0.15 -6.73 -4.07
C GLY A 70 -0.17 -8.25 -3.92
N ASP A 71 0.26 -8.77 -2.77
CA ASP A 71 0.12 -10.18 -2.40
C ASP A 71 -1.34 -10.66 -2.41
N MET A 72 -2.30 -9.78 -2.13
CA MET A 72 -3.73 -10.08 -2.18
C MET A 72 -4.27 -10.18 -3.62
N THR A 73 -3.58 -9.62 -4.60
CA THR A 73 -4.10 -9.49 -5.97
C THR A 73 -3.20 -10.08 -7.05
N ILE A 74 -1.96 -10.43 -6.73
CA ILE A 74 -0.97 -10.89 -7.72
C ILE A 74 -1.38 -12.17 -8.46
N LEU A 75 -2.18 -13.05 -7.84
CA LEU A 75 -2.71 -14.25 -8.50
C LEU A 75 -3.82 -13.94 -9.51
N TYR A 76 -4.48 -12.80 -9.37
CA TYR A 76 -5.52 -12.31 -10.28
C TYR A 76 -4.93 -11.43 -11.39
N TYR A 77 -3.91 -10.65 -11.06
CA TYR A 77 -3.23 -9.69 -11.94
C TYR A 77 -1.71 -9.92 -11.94
N PRO A 78 -1.24 -11.08 -12.46
CA PRO A 78 0.18 -11.47 -12.36
C PRO A 78 1.12 -10.59 -13.15
N GLN A 79 0.62 -9.80 -14.08
CA GLN A 79 1.41 -8.78 -14.77
C GLN A 79 1.66 -7.54 -13.91
N ALA A 80 0.76 -7.24 -12.96
CA ALA A 80 0.85 -6.05 -12.10
C ALA A 80 1.18 -4.77 -12.90
N ASP A 81 0.52 -4.59 -14.04
CA ASP A 81 0.86 -3.60 -15.06
C ASP A 81 0.87 -2.17 -14.50
N GLY A 82 -0.07 -1.87 -13.57
CA GLY A 82 -0.09 -0.61 -12.84
C GLY A 82 1.20 -0.30 -12.06
N TYR A 83 1.92 -1.33 -11.60
CA TYR A 83 3.19 -1.16 -10.88
C TYR A 83 4.36 -1.01 -11.84
N LEU A 84 4.47 -1.91 -12.81
CA LEU A 84 5.62 -1.92 -13.72
C LEU A 84 5.70 -0.64 -14.54
N ARG A 85 4.57 -0.10 -14.98
CA ARG A 85 4.54 1.17 -15.71
C ARG A 85 4.87 2.40 -14.84
N GLN A 86 5.00 2.23 -13.51
CA GLN A 86 5.56 3.22 -12.60
C GLN A 86 7.05 2.98 -12.29
N GLY A 87 7.66 1.95 -12.89
CA GLY A 87 9.02 1.54 -12.60
C GLY A 87 9.18 0.65 -11.36
N ILE A 88 8.08 0.22 -10.73
CA ILE A 88 8.12 -0.69 -9.57
C ILE A 88 8.43 -2.10 -10.07
N THR A 89 9.67 -2.54 -9.90
CA THR A 89 10.14 -3.88 -10.29
C THR A 89 10.03 -4.89 -9.15
N THR A 90 9.91 -4.40 -7.93
CA THR A 90 9.85 -5.22 -6.72
C THR A 90 8.85 -4.60 -5.74
N PHE A 91 7.98 -5.42 -5.15
CA PHE A 91 7.09 -4.98 -4.10
C PHE A 91 7.19 -5.86 -2.86
N VAL A 92 7.01 -5.24 -1.69
CA VAL A 92 6.93 -5.91 -0.39
C VAL A 92 5.46 -6.07 -0.04
N GLY A 93 4.92 -7.29 -0.11
CA GLY A 93 3.53 -7.59 0.25
C GLY A 93 3.42 -8.24 1.61
N GLY A 94 2.21 -8.29 2.14
CA GLY A 94 1.94 -8.78 3.49
C GLY A 94 1.98 -7.68 4.55
N ASN A 95 1.74 -6.44 4.17
CA ASN A 95 1.76 -5.28 5.07
C ASN A 95 0.49 -5.14 5.92
N CYS A 96 0.49 -4.22 6.88
CA CYS A 96 -0.62 -3.86 7.76
C CYS A 96 -1.24 -5.05 8.52
N GLY A 97 -0.47 -6.09 8.78
CA GLY A 97 -0.92 -7.28 9.49
C GLY A 97 -1.64 -8.32 8.62
N SER A 98 -1.78 -8.09 7.34
CA SER A 98 -2.51 -8.97 6.41
C SER A 98 -1.55 -9.73 5.52
N SER A 99 -1.79 -11.04 5.34
CA SER A 99 -1.11 -11.86 4.34
C SER A 99 -2.04 -12.98 3.84
N PRO A 100 -1.76 -13.59 2.67
CA PRO A 100 -2.60 -14.64 2.08
C PRO A 100 -2.58 -15.99 2.81
N ALA A 101 -1.82 -16.11 3.87
CA ALA A 101 -1.69 -17.29 4.74
C ALA A 101 -1.04 -16.87 6.08
N PRO A 102 -1.09 -17.69 7.16
CA PRO A 102 -1.67 -19.04 7.20
C PRO A 102 -3.19 -19.04 7.34
N PHE A 103 -3.83 -20.14 7.02
CA PHE A 103 -5.21 -20.44 7.41
C PHE A 103 -5.50 -21.95 7.37
N GLU A 104 -6.57 -22.37 8.02
CA GLU A 104 -7.00 -23.75 8.12
C GLU A 104 -8.36 -23.94 7.41
N ASP A 105 -9.42 -24.18 8.17
CA ASP A 105 -10.77 -24.39 7.62
C ASP A 105 -11.53 -23.08 7.40
N GLU A 106 -10.99 -21.97 7.90
CA GLU A 106 -11.51 -20.64 7.68
C GLU A 106 -10.46 -19.79 6.96
N VAL A 107 -10.89 -18.95 6.05
CA VAL A 107 -10.02 -18.05 5.27
C VAL A 107 -10.34 -16.59 5.56
N SER A 108 -9.32 -15.73 5.48
CA SER A 108 -9.52 -14.30 5.55
C SER A 108 -10.05 -13.76 4.22
N LEU A 109 -11.16 -13.03 4.26
CA LEU A 109 -11.74 -12.38 3.08
C LEU A 109 -10.80 -11.36 2.43
N GLY A 110 -9.82 -10.82 3.16
CA GLY A 110 -8.80 -9.94 2.60
C GLY A 110 -8.02 -10.53 1.42
N MET A 111 -8.11 -11.85 1.21
CA MET A 111 -7.55 -12.54 0.04
C MET A 111 -8.41 -12.44 -1.22
N GLY A 112 -9.65 -11.98 -1.10
CA GLY A 112 -10.57 -11.83 -2.21
C GLY A 112 -10.62 -10.40 -2.73
N LEU A 113 -11.21 -10.22 -3.91
CA LEU A 113 -11.60 -8.91 -4.39
C LEU A 113 -12.85 -8.42 -3.64
N TYR A 114 -13.12 -7.12 -3.69
CA TYR A 114 -14.22 -6.50 -2.94
C TYR A 114 -15.58 -7.15 -3.14
N ASP A 115 -15.88 -7.66 -4.34
CA ASP A 115 -17.16 -8.33 -4.61
C ASP A 115 -17.32 -9.59 -3.76
N LEU A 116 -16.24 -10.39 -3.66
CA LEU A 116 -16.23 -11.60 -2.85
C LEU A 116 -16.37 -11.29 -1.35
N TYR A 117 -15.65 -10.28 -0.89
CA TYR A 117 -15.76 -9.78 0.47
C TYR A 117 -17.18 -9.34 0.81
N TYR A 118 -17.79 -8.57 -0.09
CA TYR A 118 -19.14 -8.05 0.10
C TYR A 118 -20.21 -9.16 0.12
N ASP A 119 -20.08 -10.15 -0.76
CA ASP A 119 -21.04 -11.23 -0.87
C ASP A 119 -20.98 -12.20 0.31
N LEU A 120 -19.79 -12.46 0.84
CA LEU A 120 -19.57 -13.44 1.91
C LEU A 120 -19.58 -12.85 3.33
N SER A 121 -19.44 -11.55 3.49
CA SER A 121 -19.47 -10.94 4.83
C SER A 121 -20.86 -11.03 5.45
N PRO A 122 -21.03 -11.75 6.57
CA PRO A 122 -22.30 -11.83 7.26
C PRO A 122 -22.62 -10.58 8.06
N ASP A 123 -21.60 -9.82 8.48
CA ASP A 123 -21.74 -8.62 9.31
C ASP A 123 -21.90 -7.39 8.42
N MET A 124 -23.04 -6.73 8.55
CA MET A 124 -23.35 -5.51 7.81
C MET A 124 -22.69 -4.25 8.40
N TYR A 125 -22.36 -4.25 9.68
CA TYR A 125 -21.86 -3.06 10.38
C TYR A 125 -20.35 -3.04 10.52
N TYR A 126 -19.78 -4.18 10.78
CA TYR A 126 -18.33 -4.39 10.86
C TYR A 126 -18.01 -5.72 10.18
N PRO A 127 -17.47 -5.70 8.97
CA PRO A 127 -17.34 -6.90 8.16
C PRO A 127 -16.49 -7.97 8.86
N THR A 128 -16.99 -9.18 8.90
CA THR A 128 -16.20 -10.34 9.30
C THR A 128 -15.15 -10.62 8.24
N THR A 129 -13.90 -10.75 8.66
CA THR A 129 -12.78 -11.05 7.77
C THR A 129 -12.49 -12.55 7.67
N LEU A 130 -13.18 -13.37 8.47
CA LEU A 130 -12.98 -14.81 8.59
C LEU A 130 -14.25 -15.54 8.15
N VAL A 131 -14.14 -16.39 7.15
CA VAL A 131 -15.26 -17.15 6.57
C VAL A 131 -14.86 -18.60 6.33
N ASP A 132 -15.86 -19.50 6.34
CA ASP A 132 -15.67 -20.89 5.99
C ASP A 132 -15.01 -21.06 4.62
N ARG A 133 -14.01 -21.93 4.54
CA ARG A 133 -13.17 -22.11 3.36
C ARG A 133 -13.94 -22.71 2.18
N ASP A 134 -14.85 -23.62 2.43
CA ASP A 134 -15.61 -24.28 1.35
C ASP A 134 -16.60 -23.29 0.74
N ALA A 135 -17.28 -22.48 1.58
CA ALA A 135 -18.14 -21.39 1.12
C ALA A 135 -17.34 -20.32 0.34
N PHE A 136 -16.13 -19.99 0.80
CA PHE A 136 -15.23 -19.10 0.08
C PHE A 136 -14.86 -19.68 -1.29
N ASN A 137 -14.43 -20.93 -1.34
CA ASN A 137 -13.98 -21.57 -2.58
C ASN A 137 -15.13 -21.81 -3.57
N GLU A 138 -16.34 -22.09 -3.11
CA GLU A 138 -17.51 -22.18 -3.97
C GLU A 138 -17.71 -20.87 -4.73
N LYS A 139 -17.77 -19.75 -4.00
CA LYS A 139 -17.97 -18.42 -4.59
C LYS A 139 -16.78 -17.99 -5.43
N HIS A 140 -15.57 -18.27 -4.97
CA HIS A 140 -14.34 -17.93 -5.66
C HIS A 140 -14.20 -18.67 -7.00
N ARG A 141 -14.55 -19.95 -7.04
CA ARG A 141 -14.58 -20.76 -8.28
C ARG A 141 -15.62 -20.24 -9.27
N GLU A 142 -16.80 -19.83 -8.77
CA GLU A 142 -17.85 -19.22 -9.59
C GLU A 142 -17.32 -17.93 -10.28
N MET A 143 -16.59 -17.08 -9.54
CA MET A 143 -16.13 -15.78 -10.03
C MET A 143 -14.85 -15.86 -10.88
N PHE A 144 -13.90 -16.72 -10.51
CA PHE A 144 -12.53 -16.73 -11.05
C PHE A 144 -12.11 -18.05 -11.69
N GLY A 145 -12.89 -19.12 -11.55
CA GLY A 145 -12.60 -20.41 -12.17
C GLY A 145 -11.55 -21.26 -11.45
N TRP A 146 -11.08 -20.86 -10.26
CA TRP A 146 -10.08 -21.59 -9.48
C TRP A 146 -10.33 -21.47 -7.98
N GLU A 147 -9.64 -22.30 -7.17
CA GLU A 147 -9.78 -22.39 -5.73
C GLU A 147 -8.50 -22.00 -4.99
N VAL A 148 -8.67 -21.56 -3.75
CA VAL A 148 -7.58 -21.30 -2.81
C VAL A 148 -7.21 -22.62 -2.12
N ASN A 149 -6.08 -23.22 -2.53
CA ASN A 149 -5.66 -24.54 -2.07
C ASN A 149 -4.46 -24.52 -1.11
N TRP A 150 -3.77 -23.38 -1.00
CA TRP A 150 -2.65 -23.23 -0.06
C TRP A 150 -3.15 -23.03 1.37
N ARG A 151 -2.30 -23.37 2.36
CA ARG A 151 -2.56 -23.15 3.79
C ARG A 151 -1.44 -22.37 4.47
N THR A 152 -0.25 -22.40 3.90
CA THR A 152 0.95 -21.75 4.46
C THR A 152 1.51 -20.71 3.52
N MET A 153 2.38 -19.83 4.04
CA MET A 153 3.08 -18.85 3.20
C MET A 153 3.94 -19.56 2.15
N GLY A 154 4.57 -20.70 2.51
CA GLY A 154 5.35 -21.50 1.56
C GLY A 154 4.52 -22.02 0.40
N ASP A 155 3.30 -22.50 0.67
CA ASP A 155 2.41 -22.99 -0.38
C ASP A 155 1.89 -21.86 -1.26
N PHE A 156 1.53 -20.71 -0.66
CA PHE A 156 1.13 -19.52 -1.40
C PHE A 156 2.25 -19.04 -2.33
N MET A 157 3.48 -18.95 -1.82
CA MET A 157 4.64 -18.56 -2.65
C MET A 157 4.88 -19.51 -3.81
N LYS A 158 4.70 -20.84 -3.64
CA LYS A 158 4.76 -21.81 -4.73
C LYS A 158 3.67 -21.59 -5.78
N GLU A 159 2.45 -21.25 -5.34
CA GLU A 159 1.35 -20.94 -6.25
C GLU A 159 1.66 -19.69 -7.09
N VAL A 160 2.21 -18.63 -6.46
CA VAL A 160 2.67 -17.42 -7.17
C VAL A 160 3.77 -17.75 -8.19
N GLU A 161 4.78 -18.54 -7.79
CA GLU A 161 5.87 -18.98 -8.68
C GLU A 161 5.34 -19.84 -9.84
N GLY A 162 4.39 -20.74 -9.56
CA GLY A 162 3.80 -21.64 -10.56
C GLY A 162 2.99 -20.89 -11.64
N ARG A 163 2.32 -19.80 -11.27
CA ARG A 163 1.59 -18.95 -12.22
C ARG A 163 2.49 -17.96 -12.95
N GLY A 164 3.64 -17.65 -12.36
CA GLY A 164 4.56 -16.62 -12.85
C GLY A 164 4.01 -15.21 -12.61
N LEU A 165 4.91 -14.27 -12.37
CA LEU A 165 4.59 -12.86 -12.14
C LEU A 165 5.59 -11.96 -12.86
N SER A 166 5.18 -10.73 -13.20
CA SER A 166 6.09 -9.79 -13.87
C SER A 166 7.00 -9.04 -12.90
N PRO A 167 6.55 -8.49 -11.75
CA PRO A 167 7.43 -7.90 -10.74
C PRO A 167 8.02 -8.97 -9.82
N ASN A 168 9.08 -8.62 -9.09
CA ASN A 168 9.53 -9.42 -7.95
C ASN A 168 8.63 -9.20 -6.73
N TYR A 169 8.42 -10.25 -5.93
CA TYR A 169 7.64 -10.22 -4.71
C TYR A 169 8.49 -10.55 -3.48
N VAL A 170 8.46 -9.67 -2.48
CA VAL A 170 9.10 -9.85 -1.16
C VAL A 170 8.03 -10.20 -0.15
N PRO A 171 7.97 -11.43 0.38
CA PRO A 171 6.90 -11.87 1.27
C PRO A 171 7.12 -11.43 2.73
N LEU A 172 6.09 -10.86 3.34
CA LEU A 172 5.94 -10.70 4.79
C LEU A 172 4.80 -11.59 5.28
N LEU A 173 4.93 -12.04 6.53
CA LEU A 173 3.86 -12.73 7.24
C LEU A 173 2.96 -11.72 7.96
N GLY A 174 1.66 -11.77 7.74
CA GLY A 174 0.70 -10.95 8.46
C GLY A 174 0.35 -11.54 9.84
N HIS A 175 0.19 -10.68 10.83
CA HIS A 175 -0.22 -11.07 12.18
C HIS A 175 -1.71 -11.47 12.25
N HIS A 176 -2.57 -10.89 11.41
CA HIS A 176 -4.01 -11.19 11.40
C HIS A 176 -4.30 -12.67 11.17
N PRO A 177 -3.79 -13.31 10.09
CA PRO A 177 -4.06 -14.72 9.86
C PRO A 177 -3.46 -15.63 10.94
N ILE A 178 -2.34 -15.26 11.58
CA ILE A 178 -1.79 -16.03 12.69
C ILE A 178 -2.78 -16.09 13.85
N ARG A 179 -3.32 -14.93 14.28
CA ARG A 179 -4.31 -14.88 15.36
C ARG A 179 -5.60 -15.61 14.98
N HIS A 180 -6.03 -15.53 13.72
CA HIS A 180 -7.22 -16.23 13.25
C HIS A 180 -7.03 -17.75 13.29
N VAL A 181 -5.89 -18.27 12.88
CA VAL A 181 -5.62 -19.73 12.93
C VAL A 181 -5.63 -20.25 14.36
N VAL A 182 -5.04 -19.52 15.30
CA VAL A 182 -4.90 -19.99 16.70
C VAL A 182 -6.15 -19.70 17.53
N MET A 183 -6.81 -18.56 17.33
CA MET A 183 -7.91 -18.11 18.19
C MET A 183 -9.28 -18.15 17.50
N SER A 184 -9.32 -18.40 16.18
CA SER A 184 -10.53 -18.35 15.36
C SER A 184 -11.36 -17.08 15.66
N HIS A 185 -12.65 -17.21 15.95
CA HIS A 185 -13.54 -16.09 16.27
C HIS A 185 -13.36 -15.51 17.68
N ASP A 186 -12.59 -16.16 18.59
CA ASP A 186 -12.37 -15.70 19.97
C ASP A 186 -11.18 -14.71 20.10
N PHE A 187 -10.84 -14.04 19.02
CA PHE A 187 -9.68 -13.15 18.94
C PHE A 187 -9.87 -11.80 19.65
N LYS A 188 -11.06 -11.45 20.17
CA LYS A 188 -11.36 -10.13 20.76
C LYS A 188 -10.91 -10.02 22.23
N ARG A 189 -9.78 -10.60 22.54
CA ARG A 189 -9.10 -10.61 23.83
C ARG A 189 -7.59 -10.74 23.65
N HIS A 190 -6.82 -10.57 24.73
CA HIS A 190 -5.42 -10.97 24.72
C HIS A 190 -5.30 -12.49 24.56
N ALA A 191 -4.29 -12.93 23.85
CA ALA A 191 -3.94 -14.35 23.75
C ALA A 191 -3.40 -14.85 25.10
N THR A 192 -3.65 -16.14 25.40
CA THR A 192 -3.01 -16.81 26.52
C THR A 192 -1.55 -17.10 26.22
N PRO A 193 -0.71 -17.41 27.22
CA PRO A 193 0.68 -17.81 26.96
C PRO A 193 0.79 -19.02 26.03
N GLU A 194 -0.10 -19.99 26.14
CA GLU A 194 -0.15 -21.19 25.30
C GLU A 194 -0.49 -20.83 23.84
N GLU A 195 -1.47 -19.95 23.63
CA GLU A 195 -1.81 -19.45 22.31
C GLU A 195 -0.66 -18.66 21.67
N VAL A 196 0.08 -17.88 22.46
CA VAL A 196 1.28 -17.18 21.98
C VAL A 196 2.37 -18.19 21.54
N GLU A 197 2.59 -19.27 22.32
CA GLU A 197 3.54 -20.32 21.90
C GLU A 197 3.10 -21.00 20.61
N GLU A 198 1.80 -21.24 20.41
CA GLU A 198 1.27 -21.77 19.16
C GLU A 198 1.45 -20.77 17.99
N MET A 199 1.19 -19.49 18.19
CA MET A 199 1.45 -18.45 17.20
C MET A 199 2.93 -18.42 16.77
N LYS A 200 3.88 -18.62 17.70
CA LYS A 200 5.31 -18.69 17.38
C LYS A 200 5.63 -19.85 16.42
N VAL A 201 4.90 -20.97 16.47
CA VAL A 201 5.09 -22.08 15.54
C VAL A 201 4.80 -21.62 14.11
N HIS A 202 3.68 -20.91 13.90
CA HIS A 202 3.31 -20.37 12.59
C HIS A 202 4.32 -19.31 12.11
N VAL A 203 4.79 -18.43 13.00
CA VAL A 203 5.83 -17.45 12.66
C VAL A 203 7.12 -18.15 12.22
N ARG A 204 7.59 -19.13 13.01
CA ARG A 204 8.81 -19.89 12.69
C ARG A 204 8.70 -20.55 11.32
N ARG A 205 7.58 -21.24 11.07
CA ARG A 205 7.32 -21.88 9.80
C ARG A 205 7.38 -20.89 8.62
N ALA A 206 6.72 -19.75 8.73
CA ALA A 206 6.73 -18.76 7.65
C ALA A 206 8.13 -18.18 7.41
N MET A 207 8.93 -18.00 8.46
CA MET A 207 10.33 -17.57 8.31
C MET A 207 11.18 -18.65 7.65
N GLU A 208 10.96 -19.93 7.96
CA GLU A 208 11.59 -21.08 7.31
C GLU A 208 11.13 -21.24 5.86
N ASP A 209 9.89 -20.96 5.55
CA ASP A 209 9.34 -20.91 4.19
C ASP A 209 9.97 -19.78 3.34
N GLY A 210 10.60 -18.79 3.97
CA GLY A 210 11.34 -17.71 3.32
C GLY A 210 10.71 -16.32 3.42
N CYS A 211 9.75 -16.09 4.31
CA CYS A 211 9.30 -14.74 4.59
C CYS A 211 10.46 -13.87 5.13
N ARG A 212 10.45 -12.59 4.79
CA ARG A 212 11.50 -11.65 5.21
C ARG A 212 11.19 -10.87 6.48
N GLY A 213 10.02 -11.10 7.04
CA GLY A 213 9.58 -10.43 8.25
C GLY A 213 8.12 -10.69 8.55
N MET A 214 7.62 -9.97 9.54
CA MET A 214 6.24 -10.01 9.98
C MET A 214 5.65 -8.61 10.04
N SER A 215 4.40 -8.46 9.63
CA SER A 215 3.66 -7.21 9.72
C SER A 215 2.55 -7.26 10.76
N VAL A 216 2.26 -6.11 11.37
CA VAL A 216 1.19 -5.93 12.34
C VAL A 216 0.34 -4.71 11.97
N GLY A 217 -0.98 -4.82 12.10
CA GLY A 217 -1.91 -3.72 11.83
C GLY A 217 -2.71 -3.36 13.07
N ARG A 218 -2.20 -2.46 13.93
CA ARG A 218 -2.75 -2.17 15.26
C ARG A 218 -4.09 -1.44 15.27
N ASP A 219 -4.49 -0.83 14.17
CA ASP A 219 -5.83 -0.22 14.01
C ASP A 219 -6.89 -1.22 13.52
N TYR A 220 -6.52 -2.48 13.27
CA TYR A 220 -7.39 -3.50 12.67
C TYR A 220 -7.57 -4.73 13.57
N GLU A 221 -8.75 -5.34 13.53
CA GLU A 221 -8.96 -6.68 14.08
C GLU A 221 -8.25 -7.71 13.17
N PRO A 222 -7.68 -8.75 13.76
CA PRO A 222 -7.58 -9.08 15.18
C PRO A 222 -6.37 -8.48 15.92
N SER A 223 -5.41 -7.82 15.23
CA SER A 223 -4.16 -7.31 15.84
C SER A 223 -4.40 -6.24 16.90
N TYR A 224 -5.51 -5.51 16.83
CA TYR A 224 -5.90 -4.54 17.86
C TYR A 224 -5.90 -5.13 19.28
N TRP A 225 -6.30 -6.40 19.40
CA TRP A 225 -6.45 -7.09 20.66
C TRP A 225 -5.18 -7.75 21.18
N ALA A 226 -4.07 -7.67 20.42
CA ALA A 226 -2.78 -8.20 20.87
C ALA A 226 -2.25 -7.44 22.07
N SER A 227 -1.62 -8.16 23.01
CA SER A 227 -0.84 -7.54 24.08
C SER A 227 0.54 -7.12 23.56
N PHE A 228 1.21 -6.21 24.27
CA PHE A 228 2.60 -5.86 23.96
C PHE A 228 3.52 -7.08 24.04
N ASP A 229 3.33 -7.92 25.07
CA ASP A 229 4.16 -9.12 25.28
C ASP A 229 3.99 -10.13 24.11
N GLU A 230 2.77 -10.29 23.58
CA GLU A 230 2.53 -11.09 22.39
C GLU A 230 3.33 -10.56 21.19
N LEU A 231 3.29 -9.24 20.95
CA LEU A 231 4.02 -8.63 19.83
C LEU A 231 5.54 -8.82 19.99
N VAL A 232 6.08 -8.61 21.19
CA VAL A 232 7.50 -8.84 21.48
C VAL A 232 7.87 -10.30 21.29
N ALA A 233 7.04 -11.23 21.78
CA ALA A 233 7.30 -12.66 21.68
C ALA A 233 7.38 -13.13 20.21
N LEU A 234 6.43 -12.69 19.37
CA LEU A 234 6.43 -13.05 17.94
C LEU A 234 7.55 -12.35 17.17
N ALA A 235 7.79 -11.06 17.44
CA ALA A 235 8.89 -10.31 16.84
C ALA A 235 10.27 -10.88 17.21
N SER A 236 10.41 -11.45 18.41
CA SER A 236 11.64 -12.13 18.82
C SER A 236 11.94 -13.36 17.96
N VAL A 237 10.92 -14.14 17.62
CA VAL A 237 11.10 -15.25 16.66
C VAL A 237 11.55 -14.74 15.30
N VAL A 238 10.94 -13.66 14.78
CA VAL A 238 11.36 -13.05 13.50
C VAL A 238 12.81 -12.55 13.55
N SER A 239 13.21 -12.00 14.70
CA SER A 239 14.58 -11.52 14.96
C SER A 239 15.63 -12.63 14.87
N GLU A 240 15.31 -13.86 15.35
CA GLU A 240 16.20 -15.05 15.25
C GLU A 240 16.62 -15.31 13.79
N TYR A 241 15.78 -14.94 12.84
CA TYR A 241 16.01 -15.09 11.40
C TYR A 241 16.55 -13.82 10.74
N GLY A 242 16.84 -12.75 11.49
CA GLY A 242 17.26 -11.46 10.93
C GLY A 242 16.18 -10.77 10.10
N GLY A 243 14.91 -11.04 10.38
CA GLY A 243 13.79 -10.46 9.66
C GLY A 243 13.44 -9.03 10.11
N VAL A 244 12.39 -8.47 9.51
CA VAL A 244 11.89 -7.10 9.78
C VAL A 244 10.51 -7.17 10.43
N TYR A 245 10.28 -6.33 11.44
CA TYR A 245 8.96 -6.07 12.01
C TYR A 245 8.38 -4.82 11.35
N THR A 246 7.32 -4.96 10.55
CA THR A 246 6.62 -3.83 9.94
C THR A 246 5.34 -3.52 10.71
N CYS A 247 5.02 -2.26 10.91
CA CYS A 247 3.92 -1.88 11.79
C CYS A 247 3.08 -0.73 11.24
N HIS A 248 1.83 -1.04 10.90
CA HIS A 248 0.77 -0.04 10.92
C HIS A 248 0.47 0.25 12.38
N SER A 249 1.12 1.28 12.93
CA SER A 249 1.02 1.62 14.34
C SER A 249 -0.39 2.06 14.72
N LEU A 250 -0.74 1.89 15.99
CA LEU A 250 -2.02 2.33 16.52
C LEU A 250 -2.16 3.86 16.38
N ARG A 251 -3.16 4.32 15.63
CA ARG A 251 -3.39 5.76 15.36
C ARG A 251 -4.76 6.22 15.78
N THR A 252 -5.77 5.38 15.59
CA THR A 252 -7.17 5.71 15.86
C THR A 252 -7.77 4.81 16.93
N GLY A 253 -7.06 3.79 17.37
CA GLY A 253 -7.63 2.65 18.07
C GLY A 253 -8.51 1.86 17.11
N LEU A 254 -9.05 0.73 17.56
CA LEU A 254 -10.01 -0.01 16.78
C LEU A 254 -10.99 0.99 16.16
N ARG A 255 -11.22 0.93 14.85
CA ARG A 255 -12.10 1.85 14.12
C ARG A 255 -13.56 1.77 14.59
N LYS A 256 -13.76 2.05 15.86
CA LYS A 256 -15.06 2.18 16.51
C LYS A 256 -15.11 3.52 17.24
N ALA A 257 -16.34 3.93 17.54
CA ALA A 257 -16.59 5.18 18.24
C ALA A 257 -15.79 5.26 19.55
N ARG A 258 -15.10 6.39 19.74
CA ARG A 258 -14.56 6.79 21.04
C ARG A 258 -15.56 7.66 21.76
N ARG A 259 -15.54 7.58 23.08
CA ARG A 259 -16.31 8.53 23.89
C ARG A 259 -15.62 9.89 23.84
N PRO A 260 -16.38 10.99 23.73
CA PRO A 260 -15.81 12.33 23.89
C PRO A 260 -15.03 12.43 25.19
N GLY A 261 -13.81 12.96 25.13
CA GLY A 261 -12.93 13.09 26.30
C GLY A 261 -12.01 11.89 26.59
N GLU A 262 -12.10 10.79 25.85
CA GLU A 262 -11.06 9.77 25.88
C GLU A 262 -9.82 10.25 25.11
N PHE A 263 -8.87 10.79 25.85
CA PHE A 263 -7.55 11.15 25.37
C PHE A 263 -6.48 10.32 26.06
N PRO A 264 -5.57 9.72 25.32
CA PRO A 264 -4.24 10.25 25.10
C PRO A 264 -3.96 10.40 23.61
N PRO A 265 -2.82 10.95 23.20
CA PRO A 265 -2.41 10.94 21.79
C PRO A 265 -2.04 9.51 21.38
N VAL A 266 -3.07 8.72 21.07
CA VAL A 266 -2.97 7.29 20.70
C VAL A 266 -1.93 7.07 19.62
N LYS A 267 -1.80 8.03 18.68
CA LYS A 267 -0.79 8.00 17.63
C LYS A 267 0.64 7.99 18.20
N VAL A 268 0.91 8.76 19.25
CA VAL A 268 2.23 8.82 19.90
C VAL A 268 2.52 7.51 20.63
N GLU A 269 1.56 7.02 21.41
CA GLU A 269 1.72 5.75 22.12
C GLU A 269 1.83 4.57 21.17
N GLY A 270 1.09 4.57 20.05
CA GLY A 270 1.21 3.54 19.02
C GLY A 270 2.58 3.52 18.34
N LEU A 271 3.16 4.68 18.05
CA LEU A 271 4.54 4.72 17.53
C LEU A 271 5.53 4.23 18.58
N LYS A 272 5.41 4.69 19.84
CA LYS A 272 6.27 4.22 20.94
C LYS A 272 6.17 2.71 21.15
N GLU A 273 4.96 2.14 21.07
CA GLU A 273 4.76 0.68 21.15
C GLU A 273 5.59 -0.03 20.08
N ALA A 274 5.46 0.37 18.82
CA ALA A 274 6.21 -0.24 17.72
C ALA A 274 7.74 -0.14 17.90
N LEU A 275 8.23 1.04 18.32
CA LEU A 275 9.65 1.26 18.60
C LEU A 275 10.14 0.44 19.80
N ASN A 276 9.31 0.25 20.84
CA ASN A 276 9.63 -0.57 22.00
C ASN A 276 9.64 -2.07 21.66
N VAL A 277 8.76 -2.55 20.77
CA VAL A 277 8.89 -3.91 20.20
C VAL A 277 10.27 -4.08 19.55
N GLY A 278 10.72 -3.07 18.81
CA GLY A 278 12.06 -3.08 18.21
C GLY A 278 13.19 -3.22 19.23
N ARG A 279 13.09 -2.51 20.38
CA ARG A 279 14.07 -2.56 21.47
C ARG A 279 14.08 -3.94 22.17
N GLU A 280 12.90 -4.39 22.59
CA GLU A 280 12.75 -5.63 23.38
C GLU A 280 13.08 -6.87 22.56
N ALA A 281 12.58 -6.95 21.32
CA ALA A 281 12.83 -8.07 20.43
C ALA A 281 14.17 -7.96 19.66
N LYS A 282 14.90 -6.84 19.80
CA LYS A 282 16.17 -6.56 19.08
C LYS A 282 16.02 -6.75 17.57
N ILE A 283 14.96 -6.20 17.01
CA ILE A 283 14.57 -6.39 15.62
C ILE A 283 14.59 -5.06 14.85
N SER A 284 14.85 -5.14 13.54
CA SER A 284 14.67 -4.00 12.64
C SER A 284 13.19 -3.65 12.51
N VAL A 285 12.84 -2.37 12.66
CA VAL A 285 11.47 -1.87 12.62
C VAL A 285 11.23 -1.05 11.36
N GLU A 286 10.11 -1.30 10.69
CA GLU A 286 9.58 -0.48 9.60
C GLU A 286 8.23 0.10 10.01
N ILE A 287 8.12 1.42 10.10
CA ILE A 287 6.86 2.09 10.44
C ILE A 287 6.10 2.44 9.16
N SER A 288 4.97 1.81 8.99
CA SER A 288 4.11 1.98 7.81
C SER A 288 3.52 3.39 7.74
N HIS A 289 3.58 4.01 6.53
CA HIS A 289 2.94 5.28 6.15
C HIS A 289 2.97 6.34 7.28
N LEU A 290 4.19 6.61 7.78
CA LEU A 290 4.38 7.56 8.88
C LEU A 290 3.95 8.97 8.47
N GLY A 291 3.19 9.60 9.33
CA GLY A 291 2.80 11.00 9.23
C GLY A 291 2.91 11.69 10.58
N THR A 292 2.60 12.97 10.64
CA THR A 292 2.61 13.71 11.90
C THR A 292 1.62 13.10 12.90
N LEU A 293 2.09 12.90 14.14
CA LEU A 293 1.32 12.24 15.20
C LEU A 293 0.41 13.21 15.96
N PHE A 294 0.54 14.50 15.69
CA PHE A 294 -0.18 15.55 16.40
C PHE A 294 -1.14 16.25 15.44
N ASP A 295 -2.36 16.47 15.88
CA ASP A 295 -3.32 17.29 15.17
C ASP A 295 -3.07 18.76 15.51
N VAL A 296 -2.84 19.57 14.48
CA VAL A 296 -2.50 21.00 14.62
C VAL A 296 -3.76 21.85 14.49
N THR A 297 -4.00 22.71 15.48
CA THR A 297 -5.12 23.64 15.49
C THR A 297 -4.62 25.06 15.83
N PRO A 298 -4.90 26.10 15.03
CA PRO A 298 -5.71 26.06 13.81
C PRO A 298 -5.02 25.30 12.68
N MET A 299 -5.82 24.70 11.81
CA MET A 299 -5.32 23.98 10.64
C MET A 299 -4.63 24.98 9.68
N GLY A 300 -3.39 24.66 9.27
CA GLY A 300 -2.60 25.50 8.38
C GLY A 300 -1.55 26.38 9.10
N ASP A 301 -1.49 26.34 10.43
CA ASP A 301 -0.39 26.96 11.16
C ASP A 301 0.92 26.20 10.87
N LYS A 302 1.83 26.88 10.17
CA LYS A 302 3.08 26.26 9.70
C LYS A 302 4.06 25.96 10.85
N ASP A 303 4.16 26.86 11.82
CA ASP A 303 5.11 26.70 12.92
C ASP A 303 4.71 25.55 13.83
N LEU A 304 3.42 25.44 14.15
CA LEU A 304 2.89 24.30 14.89
C LEU A 304 3.01 22.98 14.10
N ALA A 305 2.75 23.01 12.79
CA ALA A 305 2.92 21.82 11.93
C ALA A 305 4.39 21.37 11.89
N GLU A 306 5.34 22.30 11.80
CA GLU A 306 6.77 21.98 11.87
C GLU A 306 7.16 21.42 13.23
N ALA A 307 6.72 22.04 14.32
CA ALA A 307 6.99 21.55 15.67
C ALA A 307 6.44 20.13 15.87
N ALA A 308 5.22 19.87 15.43
CA ALA A 308 4.58 18.55 15.49
C ALA A 308 5.36 17.50 14.67
N THR A 309 5.83 17.88 13.49
CA THR A 309 6.63 16.99 12.63
C THR A 309 8.00 16.71 13.25
N LYS A 310 8.70 17.72 13.76
CA LYS A 310 9.97 17.57 14.48
C LYS A 310 9.81 16.65 15.69
N ALA A 311 8.74 16.83 16.47
CA ALA A 311 8.45 15.97 17.62
C ALA A 311 8.18 14.51 17.20
N THR A 312 7.52 14.28 16.06
CA THR A 312 7.32 12.93 15.53
C THR A 312 8.64 12.29 15.09
N LEU A 313 9.44 13.00 14.28
CA LEU A 313 10.74 12.49 13.81
C LEU A 313 11.71 12.27 14.96
N LYS A 314 11.67 13.11 16.00
CA LYS A 314 12.49 12.91 17.20
C LYS A 314 12.27 11.56 17.88
N LEU A 315 11.05 11.02 17.90
CA LEU A 315 10.80 9.68 18.46
C LEU A 315 11.52 8.60 17.63
N VAL A 316 11.58 8.76 16.33
CA VAL A 316 12.31 7.86 15.42
C VAL A 316 13.82 8.00 15.65
N ASP A 317 14.33 9.23 15.70
CA ASP A 317 15.74 9.51 15.92
C ASP A 317 16.24 8.99 17.28
N ASP A 318 15.44 9.16 18.33
CA ASP A 318 15.76 8.66 19.67
C ASP A 318 15.87 7.13 19.66
N ALA A 319 14.95 6.43 18.97
CA ALA A 319 15.03 4.97 18.85
C ALA A 319 16.25 4.51 18.04
N ILE A 320 16.61 5.23 16.97
CA ILE A 320 17.82 4.95 16.19
C ILE A 320 19.07 5.17 17.07
N ALA A 321 19.10 6.23 17.85
CA ALA A 321 20.20 6.52 18.79
C ALA A 321 20.32 5.45 19.88
N ASP A 322 19.21 4.83 20.29
CA ASP A 322 19.17 3.68 21.20
C ASP A 322 19.58 2.35 20.53
N GLY A 323 19.94 2.37 19.24
CA GLY A 323 20.42 1.21 18.49
C GLY A 323 19.34 0.37 17.81
N VAL A 324 18.09 0.86 17.71
CA VAL A 324 17.04 0.19 16.92
C VAL A 324 17.16 0.59 15.46
N PRO A 325 17.32 -0.34 14.50
CA PRO A 325 17.34 -0.02 13.07
C PRO A 325 15.93 0.36 12.58
N VAL A 326 15.55 1.64 12.67
CA VAL A 326 14.23 2.12 12.28
C VAL A 326 14.23 2.64 10.85
N GLY A 327 13.27 2.18 10.06
CA GLY A 327 12.84 2.80 8.81
C GLY A 327 11.37 3.20 8.88
N PHE A 328 10.92 3.97 7.92
CA PHE A 328 9.50 4.26 7.74
C PHE A 328 9.20 4.57 6.28
N ASP A 329 7.99 4.23 5.86
CA ASP A 329 7.55 4.55 4.53
C ASP A 329 6.59 5.75 4.49
N LEU A 330 6.51 6.35 3.31
CA LEU A 330 5.65 7.47 2.98
C LEU A 330 4.85 7.11 1.73
N ILE A 331 3.55 7.34 1.77
CA ILE A 331 2.72 7.22 0.58
C ILE A 331 2.98 8.47 -0.29
N PRO A 332 3.42 8.29 -1.55
CA PRO A 332 3.61 9.41 -2.48
C PRO A 332 2.24 9.92 -2.91
N ASN A 333 1.66 10.75 -2.08
CA ASN A 333 0.26 11.04 -2.16
C ASN A 333 -0.06 12.00 -3.29
N VAL A 334 -0.64 11.48 -4.33
CA VAL A 334 -1.24 12.32 -5.35
C VAL A 334 -2.46 13.03 -4.78
N ARG A 335 -3.39 12.37 -4.13
CA ARG A 335 -4.58 12.98 -3.48
C ARG A 335 -5.42 12.03 -2.61
N GLY A 336 -5.11 10.73 -2.51
CA GLY A 336 -5.94 9.75 -1.82
C GLY A 336 -5.20 8.98 -0.72
N PHE A 337 -5.92 8.32 0.15
CA PHE A 337 -5.38 7.44 1.18
C PHE A 337 -5.85 6.02 0.95
N GLY A 338 -4.95 5.05 1.14
CA GLY A 338 -5.27 3.64 1.22
C GLY A 338 -5.48 2.96 -0.13
N THR A 339 -5.91 1.71 -0.05
CA THR A 339 -5.99 0.75 -1.15
C THR A 339 -7.10 1.02 -2.16
N SER A 340 -8.08 1.84 -1.80
CA SER A 340 -9.20 2.20 -2.69
C SER A 340 -9.66 3.64 -2.50
N SER A 341 -10.13 4.26 -3.57
CA SER A 341 -10.87 5.50 -3.51
C SER A 341 -12.38 5.21 -3.58
N ASN A 342 -13.12 5.65 -2.56
CA ASN A 342 -14.57 5.58 -2.56
C ASN A 342 -15.12 6.65 -3.49
N ASN A 343 -15.29 6.34 -4.76
CA ASN A 343 -15.69 7.33 -5.77
C ASN A 343 -17.19 7.52 -5.87
N TRP A 344 -18.00 6.55 -5.44
CA TRP A 344 -19.43 6.74 -5.32
C TRP A 344 -19.80 7.14 -3.90
N LEU A 345 -20.53 8.27 -3.74
CA LEU A 345 -20.96 8.71 -2.42
C LEU A 345 -21.79 7.64 -1.70
N ILE A 346 -22.64 6.95 -2.45
CA ILE A 346 -23.51 5.89 -1.96
C ILE A 346 -22.73 4.71 -1.33
N SER A 347 -21.46 4.52 -1.68
CA SER A 347 -20.62 3.49 -1.07
C SER A 347 -20.37 3.72 0.43
N ARG A 348 -20.61 4.95 0.92
CA ARG A 348 -20.62 5.22 2.36
C ARG A 348 -21.75 4.53 3.10
N LEU A 349 -22.76 4.02 2.40
CA LEU A 349 -23.94 3.35 2.95
C LEU A 349 -24.05 1.89 2.42
N LEU A 350 -22.94 1.19 2.29
CA LEU A 350 -22.86 -0.17 1.73
C LEU A 350 -23.86 -1.18 2.30
N PRO A 351 -24.05 -1.32 3.62
CA PRO A 351 -24.98 -2.31 4.17
C PRO A 351 -26.41 -2.07 3.68
N TRP A 352 -26.83 -0.82 3.67
CA TRP A 352 -28.19 -0.45 3.22
C TRP A 352 -28.32 -0.55 1.70
N LEU A 353 -27.22 -0.31 0.94
CA LEU A 353 -27.19 -0.56 -0.49
C LEU A 353 -27.37 -2.04 -0.81
N LYS A 354 -26.72 -2.93 -0.05
CA LYS A 354 -26.88 -4.39 -0.17
C LYS A 354 -28.34 -4.82 0.05
N VAL A 355 -28.98 -4.31 1.11
CA VAL A 355 -30.39 -4.59 1.41
C VAL A 355 -31.32 -4.02 0.35
N ALA A 356 -31.07 -2.82 -0.12
CA ALA A 356 -31.88 -2.17 -1.15
C ALA A 356 -31.73 -2.81 -2.53
N GLY A 357 -30.64 -3.48 -2.80
CA GLY A 357 -30.36 -4.20 -4.05
C GLY A 357 -29.91 -3.33 -5.23
N SER A 358 -30.16 -2.01 -5.21
CA SER A 358 -29.63 -1.09 -6.23
C SER A 358 -29.47 0.34 -5.67
N ARG A 359 -28.66 1.15 -6.38
CA ARG A 359 -28.44 2.56 -6.02
C ARG A 359 -29.74 3.37 -6.10
N GLU A 360 -30.54 3.16 -7.12
CA GLU A 360 -31.82 3.85 -7.26
C GLU A 360 -32.80 3.47 -6.14
N GLN A 361 -32.84 2.20 -5.75
CA GLN A 361 -33.73 1.76 -4.67
C GLN A 361 -33.30 2.32 -3.32
N LEU A 362 -32.00 2.36 -3.02
CA LEU A 362 -31.51 3.05 -1.82
C LEU A 362 -31.83 4.54 -1.87
N GLY A 363 -31.60 5.22 -2.99
CA GLY A 363 -31.97 6.62 -3.17
C GLY A 363 -33.45 6.90 -2.94
N ARG A 364 -34.34 5.98 -3.31
CA ARG A 364 -35.78 6.05 -3.01
C ARG A 364 -36.08 5.84 -1.52
N ALA A 365 -35.44 4.85 -0.89
CA ALA A 365 -35.62 4.55 0.53
C ALA A 365 -35.17 5.72 1.42
N LEU A 366 -34.10 6.41 1.04
CA LEU A 366 -33.59 7.59 1.74
C LEU A 366 -34.54 8.82 1.71
N ARG A 367 -35.67 8.74 1.01
CA ARG A 367 -36.74 9.78 1.12
C ARG A 367 -37.59 9.59 2.37
N MET A 368 -37.56 8.43 3.01
CA MET A 368 -38.28 8.15 4.24
C MET A 368 -37.48 8.62 5.44
N LYS A 369 -38.08 9.46 6.27
CA LYS A 369 -37.44 10.05 7.45
C LYS A 369 -37.01 8.96 8.44
N GLU A 370 -37.88 8.01 8.71
CA GLU A 370 -37.65 6.93 9.65
C GLU A 370 -36.43 6.09 9.24
N PHE A 371 -36.25 5.83 7.96
CA PHE A 371 -35.12 5.08 7.43
C PHE A 371 -33.79 5.87 7.59
N ARG A 372 -33.84 7.20 7.40
CA ARG A 372 -32.66 8.06 7.67
C ARG A 372 -32.26 8.04 9.14
N GLU A 373 -33.26 8.14 10.05
CA GLU A 373 -32.98 8.12 11.49
C GLU A 373 -32.36 6.78 11.93
N GLU A 374 -32.83 5.64 11.40
CA GLU A 374 -32.23 4.35 11.65
C GLU A 374 -30.76 4.31 11.19
N ILE A 375 -30.46 4.79 9.98
CA ILE A 375 -29.10 4.87 9.47
C ILE A 375 -28.23 5.75 10.37
N LYS A 376 -28.71 6.92 10.76
CA LYS A 376 -27.99 7.84 11.65
C LYS A 376 -27.71 7.22 13.01
N GLU A 377 -28.67 6.52 13.60
CA GLU A 377 -28.49 5.83 14.87
C GLU A 377 -27.37 4.80 14.78
N VAL A 378 -27.35 3.98 13.73
CA VAL A 378 -26.28 2.98 13.51
C VAL A 378 -24.92 3.66 13.32
N ILE A 379 -24.82 4.72 12.52
CA ILE A 379 -23.58 5.45 12.27
C ILE A 379 -23.06 6.07 13.58
N TRP A 380 -23.92 6.77 14.33
CA TRP A 380 -23.55 7.41 15.60
C TRP A 380 -23.25 6.41 16.73
N SER A 381 -23.80 5.19 16.66
CA SER A 381 -23.43 4.13 17.62
C SER A 381 -21.96 3.69 17.48
N GLY A 382 -21.30 4.08 16.39
CA GLY A 382 -19.93 3.69 16.08
C GLY A 382 -19.76 2.25 15.62
N LYS A 383 -20.83 1.52 15.38
CA LYS A 383 -20.82 0.14 14.90
C LYS A 383 -20.48 0.07 13.41
N TYR A 384 -20.75 1.15 12.68
CA TYR A 384 -20.51 1.18 11.25
C TYR A 384 -19.07 1.60 10.93
N TYR A 385 -18.36 0.71 10.23
CA TYR A 385 -16.95 0.87 9.91
C TYR A 385 -16.65 1.95 8.86
N SER A 386 -17.42 1.98 7.76
CA SER A 386 -17.07 2.80 6.58
C SER A 386 -17.32 4.31 6.77
N LEU A 387 -18.19 4.66 7.71
CA LEU A 387 -18.48 6.02 8.09
C LEU A 387 -18.64 6.12 9.61
N ASN A 388 -17.63 6.62 10.28
CA ASN A 388 -17.63 6.77 11.73
C ASN A 388 -17.23 8.19 12.15
N PRO A 389 -18.20 9.08 12.38
CA PRO A 389 -17.94 10.46 12.77
C PRO A 389 -17.18 10.59 14.09
N ASN A 390 -17.28 9.61 14.98
CA ASN A 390 -16.59 9.64 16.27
C ASN A 390 -15.09 9.40 16.15
N ILE A 391 -14.66 8.68 15.11
CA ILE A 391 -13.23 8.46 14.79
C ILE A 391 -12.70 9.54 13.87
N THR A 392 -13.51 9.97 12.90
CA THR A 392 -13.13 10.99 11.92
C THR A 392 -14.16 12.13 11.97
N PRO A 393 -14.07 13.01 12.98
CA PRO A 393 -15.05 14.11 13.14
C PRO A 393 -15.11 15.05 11.93
N THR A 394 -14.03 15.10 11.15
CA THR A 394 -13.89 15.93 9.95
C THR A 394 -14.25 15.20 8.65
N TRP A 395 -14.97 14.08 8.73
CA TRP A 395 -15.33 13.29 7.55
C TRP A 395 -16.11 14.11 6.50
N ALA A 396 -17.01 14.95 6.95
CA ALA A 396 -17.85 15.77 6.07
C ALA A 396 -17.05 16.86 5.34
N GLN A 397 -16.03 17.44 6.01
CA GLN A 397 -15.08 18.38 5.39
C GLN A 397 -14.15 17.68 4.40
N GLY A 398 -13.83 16.41 4.64
CA GLY A 398 -12.96 15.59 3.78
C GLY A 398 -13.68 14.95 2.59
N THR A 399 -15.01 14.97 2.54
CA THR A 399 -15.82 14.38 1.47
C THR A 399 -16.33 15.46 0.53
N ARG A 400 -15.71 15.57 -0.66
CA ARG A 400 -16.11 16.53 -1.71
C ARG A 400 -16.89 15.80 -2.81
N ILE A 401 -17.93 16.43 -3.33
CA ILE A 401 -18.67 15.96 -4.51
C ILE A 401 -17.91 16.40 -5.76
N MET A 402 -17.44 15.44 -6.55
CA MET A 402 -16.66 15.67 -7.77
C MET A 402 -17.53 15.65 -9.02
N GLU A 403 -18.55 14.79 -9.05
CA GLU A 403 -19.53 14.70 -10.14
C GLU A 403 -20.93 14.48 -9.54
N SER A 404 -21.93 15.17 -10.07
CA SER A 404 -23.32 14.97 -9.77
C SER A 404 -24.20 15.50 -10.91
N LYS A 405 -25.38 14.86 -11.12
CA LYS A 405 -26.45 15.36 -11.98
C LYS A 405 -27.04 16.67 -11.47
N GLU A 406 -26.88 16.95 -10.16
CA GLU A 406 -27.29 18.21 -9.54
C GLU A 406 -26.07 19.13 -9.42
N PRO A 407 -25.94 20.15 -10.31
CA PRO A 407 -24.76 21.01 -10.36
C PRO A 407 -24.50 21.79 -9.06
N ALA A 408 -25.55 22.04 -8.27
CA ALA A 408 -25.44 22.78 -7.01
C ALA A 408 -24.58 22.08 -5.96
N PHE A 409 -24.30 20.77 -6.13
CA PHE A 409 -23.45 20.01 -5.21
C PHE A 409 -22.00 19.91 -5.68
N VAL A 410 -21.75 20.08 -6.97
CA VAL A 410 -20.40 19.87 -7.54
C VAL A 410 -19.41 20.86 -6.92
N ASP A 411 -18.20 20.35 -6.64
CA ASP A 411 -17.09 21.05 -5.97
C ASP A 411 -17.34 21.46 -4.50
N LYS A 412 -18.47 21.09 -3.91
CA LYS A 412 -18.73 21.31 -2.49
C LYS A 412 -18.40 20.09 -1.64
N THR A 413 -17.99 20.34 -0.42
CA THR A 413 -17.90 19.28 0.60
C THR A 413 -19.27 19.03 1.22
N ILE A 414 -19.45 17.83 1.79
CA ILE A 414 -20.69 17.52 2.55
C ILE A 414 -20.92 18.53 3.69
N ALA A 415 -19.84 19.00 4.33
CA ALA A 415 -19.93 20.02 5.38
C ALA A 415 -20.46 21.35 4.85
N GLN A 416 -20.00 21.81 3.68
CA GLN A 416 -20.49 23.05 3.05
C GLN A 416 -21.98 22.93 2.65
N ILE A 417 -22.38 21.78 2.10
CA ILE A 417 -23.77 21.52 1.73
C ILE A 417 -24.66 21.53 2.98
N ALA A 418 -24.20 20.91 4.08
CA ALA A 418 -24.92 20.88 5.35
C ALA A 418 -25.09 22.29 5.94
N GLU A 419 -24.04 23.11 5.95
CA GLU A 419 -24.03 24.49 6.43
C GLU A 419 -24.99 25.37 5.61
N GLU A 420 -24.90 25.33 4.27
CA GLU A 420 -25.77 26.10 3.37
C GLU A 420 -27.24 25.77 3.55
N ARG A 421 -27.57 24.54 3.94
CA ARG A 421 -28.94 24.08 4.13
C ARG A 421 -29.42 24.10 5.58
N GLY A 422 -28.52 24.34 6.54
CA GLY A 422 -28.83 24.33 7.96
C GLY A 422 -29.27 22.95 8.48
N ILE A 423 -28.67 21.87 7.96
CA ILE A 423 -29.01 20.47 8.29
C ILE A 423 -27.79 19.67 8.80
N ASP A 424 -28.08 18.51 9.37
CA ASP A 424 -27.01 17.58 9.79
C ASP A 424 -26.21 17.08 8.58
N PRO A 425 -24.87 16.90 8.69
CA PRO A 425 -24.04 16.41 7.60
C PRO A 425 -24.44 15.04 7.06
N LEU A 426 -24.98 14.13 7.87
CA LEU A 426 -25.50 12.84 7.39
C LEU A 426 -26.76 13.04 6.54
N ASP A 427 -27.63 13.98 6.91
CA ASP A 427 -28.78 14.34 6.08
C ASP A 427 -28.34 14.97 4.77
N ALA A 428 -27.31 15.83 4.78
CA ALA A 428 -26.74 16.41 3.56
C ALA A 428 -26.16 15.31 2.64
N LEU A 429 -25.45 14.32 3.19
CA LEU A 429 -24.97 13.15 2.44
C LEU A 429 -26.13 12.40 1.80
N MET A 430 -27.18 12.11 2.57
CA MET A 430 -28.36 11.40 2.07
C MET A 430 -29.13 12.22 1.04
N ASP A 431 -29.22 13.55 1.19
CA ASP A 431 -29.86 14.43 0.20
C ASP A 431 -29.12 14.41 -1.15
N VAL A 432 -27.79 14.38 -1.15
CA VAL A 432 -27.01 14.24 -2.39
C VAL A 432 -27.31 12.90 -3.05
N ILE A 433 -27.38 11.80 -2.28
CA ILE A 433 -27.71 10.46 -2.83
C ILE A 433 -29.15 10.41 -3.36
N VAL A 434 -30.10 11.08 -2.70
CA VAL A 434 -31.49 11.16 -3.18
C VAL A 434 -31.59 11.90 -4.49
N ALA A 435 -30.82 12.98 -4.65
CA ALA A 435 -30.79 13.78 -5.87
C ALA A 435 -30.03 13.06 -7.01
N ASP A 436 -28.93 12.40 -6.66
CA ASP A 436 -28.13 11.64 -7.61
C ASP A 436 -27.46 10.42 -6.95
N PRO A 437 -28.07 9.22 -7.08
CA PRO A 437 -27.46 7.99 -6.57
C PRO A 437 -26.11 7.63 -7.20
N ASP A 438 -25.76 8.25 -8.32
CA ASP A 438 -24.49 8.06 -9.02
C ASP A 438 -23.44 9.12 -8.70
N ALA A 439 -23.75 10.04 -7.76
CA ALA A 439 -22.83 11.09 -7.35
C ALA A 439 -21.47 10.52 -6.95
N LYS A 440 -20.41 11.13 -7.47
CA LYS A 440 -19.04 10.70 -7.21
C LYS A 440 -18.33 11.65 -6.25
N THR A 441 -17.53 11.06 -5.40
CA THR A 441 -16.73 11.80 -4.42
C THR A 441 -15.24 11.62 -4.66
N GLY A 442 -14.44 12.60 -4.22
CA GLY A 442 -13.00 12.50 -4.13
C GLY A 442 -12.53 12.93 -2.75
N SER A 443 -11.51 12.29 -2.25
CA SER A 443 -10.79 12.76 -1.07
C SER A 443 -9.93 13.96 -1.48
N MET A 444 -10.10 15.07 -0.79
CA MET A 444 -9.11 16.13 -0.80
C MET A 444 -7.99 15.70 0.14
N GLY A 445 -7.00 15.01 -0.41
CA GLY A 445 -5.83 14.60 0.35
C GLY A 445 -5.27 15.80 1.13
N ARG A 446 -5.21 15.68 2.44
CA ARG A 446 -4.54 16.68 3.27
C ARG A 446 -3.04 16.54 3.03
N GLN A 447 -2.48 17.35 2.15
CA GLN A 447 -1.03 17.48 2.12
C GLN A 447 -0.61 18.19 3.40
N SER A 448 0.09 17.50 4.27
CA SER A 448 0.76 18.15 5.39
C SER A 448 1.78 19.14 4.80
N PRO A 449 1.74 20.42 5.21
CA PRO A 449 2.71 21.42 4.71
C PRO A 449 4.15 21.05 5.08
N THR A 450 4.35 20.09 5.97
CA THR A 450 5.65 19.63 6.47
C THR A 450 6.05 18.24 5.98
N LYS A 451 5.31 17.68 4.99
CA LYS A 451 5.62 16.36 4.43
C LYS A 451 7.05 16.27 3.86
N TYR A 452 7.58 17.39 3.37
CA TYR A 452 8.96 17.48 2.89
C TYR A 452 9.99 17.04 3.94
N MET A 453 9.76 17.32 5.23
CA MET A 453 10.67 16.94 6.32
C MET A 453 10.78 15.42 6.46
N PHE A 454 9.67 14.69 6.26
CA PHE A 454 9.68 13.23 6.25
C PHE A 454 10.45 12.69 5.03
N TYR A 455 10.27 13.29 3.84
CA TYR A 455 11.03 12.88 2.66
C TYR A 455 12.53 13.10 2.81
N GLN A 456 12.93 14.18 3.49
CA GLN A 456 14.35 14.51 3.73
C GLN A 456 15.00 13.62 4.80
N HIS A 457 14.21 12.93 5.63
CA HIS A 457 14.75 12.06 6.66
C HIS A 457 15.50 10.87 6.05
N PRO A 458 16.72 10.51 6.53
CA PRO A 458 17.53 9.46 5.91
C PRO A 458 16.87 8.07 5.94
N SER A 459 16.07 7.77 6.96
CA SER A 459 15.40 6.46 7.13
C SER A 459 14.06 6.36 6.38
N SER A 460 13.65 7.37 5.62
CA SER A 460 12.40 7.33 4.86
C SER A 460 12.54 6.53 3.57
N MET A 461 11.51 5.79 3.25
CA MET A 461 11.32 5.06 2.00
C MET A 461 9.94 5.38 1.41
N ILE A 462 9.60 4.79 0.29
CA ILE A 462 8.34 5.04 -0.41
C ILE A 462 7.56 3.76 -0.57
N GLY A 463 6.28 3.80 -0.21
CA GLY A 463 5.31 2.74 -0.41
C GLY A 463 4.01 3.31 -0.99
N VAL A 464 3.38 2.61 -1.94
CA VAL A 464 2.14 3.11 -2.57
C VAL A 464 0.89 2.74 -1.79
N ASP A 465 0.98 1.78 -0.86
CA ASP A 465 -0.13 1.28 -0.03
C ASP A 465 -1.35 0.92 -0.87
N THR A 466 -1.15 0.09 -1.91
CA THR A 466 -2.18 -0.28 -2.87
C THR A 466 -2.07 -1.74 -3.31
N TYR A 467 -2.91 -2.12 -4.30
CA TYR A 467 -2.95 -3.46 -4.90
C TYR A 467 -2.15 -3.52 -6.22
N ALA A 468 -1.56 -4.70 -6.49
CA ALA A 468 -1.02 -5.05 -7.81
C ALA A 468 -2.20 -5.34 -8.75
N ILE A 469 -2.50 -4.42 -9.65
CA ILE A 469 -3.66 -4.48 -10.56
C ILE A 469 -3.31 -3.91 -11.93
N ASP A 470 -4.22 -4.07 -12.87
CA ASP A 470 -4.21 -3.41 -14.17
C ASP A 470 -5.56 -2.68 -14.45
N THR A 471 -5.70 -2.10 -15.62
CA THR A 471 -6.91 -1.35 -16.00
C THR A 471 -8.16 -2.20 -16.17
N SER A 472 -8.03 -3.53 -16.18
CA SER A 472 -9.16 -4.46 -16.18
C SER A 472 -9.79 -4.64 -14.80
N TYR A 473 -9.15 -4.11 -13.74
CA TYR A 473 -9.70 -4.13 -12.40
C TYR A 473 -11.01 -3.34 -12.35
N VAL A 474 -12.08 -4.06 -12.22
CA VAL A 474 -13.43 -3.52 -12.05
C VAL A 474 -14.07 -4.25 -10.89
N THR A 475 -14.48 -3.51 -9.86
CA THR A 475 -15.44 -4.04 -8.91
C THR A 475 -16.74 -4.27 -9.64
N LYS A 476 -17.26 -5.51 -9.59
CA LYS A 476 -18.45 -5.86 -10.31
C LYS A 476 -19.68 -5.25 -9.65
N ASN A 477 -20.66 -5.88 -9.37
CA ASN A 477 -21.99 -5.42 -9.01
C ASN A 477 -22.23 -5.31 -7.48
N PRO A 478 -22.64 -4.14 -6.97
CA PRO A 478 -22.53 -2.80 -7.54
C PRO A 478 -21.11 -2.28 -7.43
N ALA A 479 -20.65 -1.54 -8.43
CA ALA A 479 -19.31 -0.96 -8.43
C ALA A 479 -19.25 0.25 -7.46
N TRP A 480 -18.94 0.04 -6.19
CA TRP A 480 -18.89 1.08 -5.15
C TRP A 480 -17.50 1.58 -4.79
N SER A 481 -16.45 0.87 -5.21
CA SER A 481 -15.07 1.33 -5.01
C SER A 481 -14.27 1.27 -6.31
N ARG A 482 -13.29 2.14 -6.43
CA ARG A 482 -12.26 2.12 -7.46
C ARG A 482 -10.90 1.99 -6.80
N PRO A 483 -9.88 1.51 -7.50
CA PRO A 483 -8.52 1.49 -6.97
C PRO A 483 -8.03 2.90 -6.64
N SER A 484 -7.05 2.99 -5.78
CA SER A 484 -6.33 4.24 -5.53
C SER A 484 -5.56 4.66 -6.77
N GLU A 485 -5.46 5.95 -7.03
CA GLU A 485 -4.62 6.51 -8.10
C GLU A 485 -3.15 6.11 -7.94
N ASN A 486 -2.71 5.83 -6.72
CA ASN A 486 -1.35 5.37 -6.42
C ASN A 486 -1.04 4.00 -7.04
N SER A 487 -2.06 3.16 -7.31
CA SER A 487 -1.86 1.89 -8.03
C SER A 487 -1.32 2.11 -9.46
N PHE A 488 -1.54 3.30 -10.02
CA PHE A 488 -1.14 3.63 -11.39
C PHE A 488 -0.19 4.81 -11.49
N GLY A 489 0.00 5.62 -10.46
CA GLY A 489 0.76 6.86 -10.59
C GLY A 489 1.52 7.33 -9.35
N GLY A 490 1.58 6.52 -8.28
CA GLY A 490 2.22 6.95 -7.02
C GLY A 490 3.70 7.29 -7.17
N PHE A 491 4.50 6.41 -7.81
CA PHE A 491 5.93 6.67 -8.02
C PHE A 491 6.16 7.77 -9.06
N ALA A 492 5.35 7.85 -10.10
CA ALA A 492 5.43 8.97 -11.05
C ALA A 492 5.13 10.31 -10.37
N ALA A 493 4.15 10.35 -9.45
CA ALA A 493 3.89 11.52 -8.61
C ALA A 493 5.07 11.85 -7.68
N TYR A 494 5.71 10.84 -7.10
CA TYR A 494 6.90 11.05 -6.27
C TYR A 494 8.01 11.77 -7.03
N PHE A 495 8.36 11.30 -8.24
CA PHE A 495 9.41 11.94 -9.03
C PHE A 495 9.02 13.33 -9.52
N ARG A 496 7.76 13.53 -9.92
CA ARG A 496 7.28 14.87 -10.29
C ARG A 496 7.29 15.83 -9.10
N ASP A 497 6.62 15.47 -8.00
CA ASP A 497 6.31 16.41 -6.92
C ASP A 497 7.49 16.63 -5.97
N VAL A 498 8.33 15.60 -5.76
CA VAL A 498 9.43 15.66 -4.80
C VAL A 498 10.75 16.08 -5.47
N VAL A 499 10.98 15.65 -6.73
CA VAL A 499 12.23 15.91 -7.44
C VAL A 499 12.07 17.08 -8.40
N ARG A 500 11.25 16.92 -9.47
CA ARG A 500 11.19 17.90 -10.56
C ARG A 500 10.59 19.24 -10.14
N GLU A 501 9.40 19.23 -9.59
CA GLU A 501 8.65 20.45 -9.26
C GLU A 501 8.97 20.97 -7.85
N GLY A 502 8.94 20.09 -6.86
CA GLY A 502 9.13 20.46 -5.45
C GLY A 502 10.57 20.70 -5.05
N LYS A 503 11.53 20.11 -5.77
CA LYS A 503 12.98 20.18 -5.47
C LYS A 503 13.30 19.91 -4.00
N ILE A 504 12.53 18.97 -3.41
CA ILE A 504 12.66 18.56 -1.99
C ILE A 504 13.88 17.65 -1.83
N LEU A 505 14.11 16.79 -2.82
CA LEU A 505 15.26 15.90 -2.90
C LEU A 505 15.97 16.07 -4.24
N SER A 506 17.27 15.79 -4.26
CA SER A 506 18.00 15.55 -5.51
C SER A 506 17.52 14.26 -6.17
N LEU A 507 17.78 14.06 -7.47
CA LEU A 507 17.39 12.85 -8.18
C LEU A 507 18.06 11.61 -7.58
N GLU A 508 19.36 11.69 -7.29
CA GLU A 508 20.15 10.60 -6.71
C GLU A 508 19.67 10.21 -5.33
N ASP A 509 19.30 11.16 -4.47
CA ASP A 509 18.75 10.88 -3.14
C ASP A 509 17.36 10.27 -3.25
N ALA A 510 16.53 10.75 -4.16
CA ALA A 510 15.19 10.21 -4.39
C ALA A 510 15.25 8.76 -4.92
N VAL A 511 16.13 8.49 -5.89
CA VAL A 511 16.35 7.12 -6.41
C VAL A 511 16.88 6.20 -5.32
N LYS A 512 17.84 6.65 -4.51
CA LYS A 512 18.38 5.87 -3.40
C LYS A 512 17.30 5.39 -2.43
N LYS A 513 16.31 6.24 -2.10
CA LYS A 513 15.22 5.89 -1.18
C LYS A 513 14.32 4.78 -1.70
N VAL A 514 14.07 4.76 -3.00
CA VAL A 514 13.21 3.77 -3.65
C VAL A 514 13.99 2.57 -4.21
N THR A 515 15.28 2.49 -3.96
CA THR A 515 16.15 1.42 -4.48
C THR A 515 17.06 0.83 -3.39
N SER A 516 18.27 1.33 -3.21
CA SER A 516 19.25 0.71 -2.29
C SER A 516 18.84 0.80 -0.81
N THR A 517 18.22 1.90 -0.37
CA THR A 517 17.70 2.02 1.01
C THR A 517 16.63 0.96 1.28
N SER A 518 15.67 0.83 0.36
CA SER A 518 14.61 -0.19 0.43
C SER A 518 15.18 -1.62 0.35
N ALA A 519 16.13 -1.86 -0.56
CA ALA A 519 16.80 -3.16 -0.67
C ALA A 519 17.54 -3.55 0.62
N ALA A 520 18.28 -2.61 1.22
CA ALA A 520 19.00 -2.83 2.46
C ALA A 520 18.05 -3.13 3.63
N LYS A 521 16.91 -2.44 3.72
CA LYS A 521 15.91 -2.66 4.78
C LYS A 521 15.39 -4.09 4.80
N PHE A 522 15.10 -4.66 3.62
CA PHE A 522 14.56 -6.02 3.50
C PHE A 522 15.62 -7.07 3.15
N GLY A 523 16.91 -6.73 3.25
CA GLY A 523 18.02 -7.65 3.04
C GLY A 523 18.09 -8.22 1.61
N LEU A 524 17.72 -7.44 0.58
CA LEU A 524 17.76 -7.86 -0.81
C LEU A 524 19.17 -7.72 -1.37
N LYS A 525 19.88 -8.84 -1.47
CA LYS A 525 21.25 -8.88 -1.98
C LYS A 525 21.28 -8.62 -3.49
N ASP A 526 22.28 -7.85 -3.94
CA ASP A 526 22.55 -7.54 -5.35
C ASP A 526 21.35 -6.91 -6.10
N ARG A 527 20.49 -6.17 -5.39
CA ARG A 527 19.39 -5.38 -5.94
C ARG A 527 19.42 -3.93 -5.44
N GLY A 528 18.72 -3.06 -6.14
CA GLY A 528 18.62 -1.64 -5.80
C GLY A 528 19.86 -0.81 -6.14
N VAL A 529 20.81 -1.36 -6.90
CA VAL A 529 22.00 -0.65 -7.38
C VAL A 529 22.37 -1.09 -8.79
N LEU A 530 22.86 -0.17 -9.61
CA LEU A 530 23.45 -0.48 -10.91
C LEU A 530 24.95 -0.74 -10.72
N LYS A 531 25.33 -1.98 -10.63
CA LYS A 531 26.74 -2.44 -10.60
C LYS A 531 26.89 -3.79 -11.30
N ALA A 532 28.08 -4.08 -11.78
CA ALA A 532 28.38 -5.41 -12.33
C ALA A 532 28.13 -6.49 -11.27
N GLY A 533 27.46 -7.57 -11.69
CA GLY A 533 27.02 -8.68 -10.84
C GLY A 533 25.64 -8.48 -10.17
N ALA A 534 25.08 -7.28 -10.15
CA ALA A 534 23.71 -7.05 -9.64
C ALA A 534 22.66 -7.65 -10.60
N TYR A 535 21.48 -7.96 -10.07
CA TYR A 535 20.34 -8.31 -10.90
C TYR A 535 19.94 -7.12 -11.78
N ALA A 536 19.54 -7.42 -13.00
CA ALA A 536 19.13 -6.41 -13.97
C ALA A 536 17.65 -6.04 -13.79
N ASP A 537 17.35 -5.41 -12.64
CA ASP A 537 16.13 -4.65 -12.41
C ASP A 537 16.47 -3.20 -12.75
N ILE A 538 15.94 -2.67 -13.84
CA ILE A 538 16.37 -1.39 -14.43
C ILE A 538 15.15 -0.60 -14.89
N VAL A 539 15.14 0.70 -14.65
CA VAL A 539 14.16 1.65 -15.20
C VAL A 539 14.86 2.69 -16.05
N VAL A 540 14.32 2.93 -17.22
CA VAL A 540 14.67 4.07 -18.09
C VAL A 540 13.51 5.03 -18.08
N MET A 541 13.72 6.24 -17.56
CA MET A 541 12.68 7.26 -17.42
C MET A 541 13.11 8.63 -17.91
N ASP A 542 12.17 9.35 -18.49
CA ASP A 542 12.32 10.77 -18.80
C ASP A 542 11.83 11.60 -17.62
N LEU A 543 12.76 12.23 -16.90
CA LEU A 543 12.45 13.03 -15.72
C LEU A 543 11.65 14.31 -16.08
N GLU A 544 11.80 14.83 -17.29
CA GLU A 544 11.08 16.03 -17.72
C GLU A 544 9.58 15.79 -17.92
N THR A 545 9.23 14.57 -18.33
CA THR A 545 7.84 14.20 -18.63
C THR A 545 7.19 13.32 -17.57
N VAL A 546 7.97 12.61 -16.72
CA VAL A 546 7.41 11.67 -15.75
C VAL A 546 6.32 12.34 -14.89
N ALA A 547 5.10 11.80 -14.99
CA ALA A 547 3.94 12.33 -14.28
C ALA A 547 2.81 11.30 -14.15
N PRO A 548 2.01 11.33 -13.07
CA PRO A 548 0.78 10.55 -13.00
C PRO A 548 -0.29 11.15 -13.93
N ARG A 549 -1.02 10.28 -14.60
CA ARG A 549 -2.24 10.66 -15.34
C ARG A 549 -3.50 10.27 -14.57
N ALA A 550 -3.36 9.34 -13.63
CA ALA A 550 -4.44 8.90 -12.74
C ALA A 550 -5.01 10.07 -11.93
N THR A 551 -6.34 10.10 -11.82
CA THR A 551 -7.10 11.09 -11.04
C THR A 551 -8.14 10.38 -10.18
N PRO A 552 -8.72 11.02 -9.15
CA PRO A 552 -9.79 10.42 -8.36
C PRO A 552 -10.99 9.91 -9.19
N LEU A 553 -11.29 10.56 -10.31
CA LEU A 553 -12.39 10.17 -11.20
C LEU A 553 -11.97 9.11 -12.22
N ASN A 554 -10.70 9.09 -12.61
CA ASN A 554 -10.11 8.13 -13.52
C ASN A 554 -8.81 7.57 -12.94
N PRO A 555 -8.89 6.70 -11.91
CA PRO A 555 -7.71 6.23 -11.20
C PRO A 555 -6.88 5.21 -12.01
N CYS A 556 -7.48 4.57 -13.02
CA CYS A 556 -6.84 3.51 -13.82
C CYS A 556 -6.18 4.07 -15.08
N LEU A 557 -5.45 5.17 -14.97
CA LEU A 557 -4.67 5.73 -16.07
C LEU A 557 -3.17 5.56 -15.80
N TYR A 558 -2.49 4.89 -16.71
CA TYR A 558 -1.04 4.70 -16.61
C TYR A 558 -0.30 6.05 -16.66
N PRO A 559 0.84 6.17 -15.97
CA PRO A 559 1.65 7.38 -15.98
C PRO A 559 2.33 7.58 -17.34
N GLU A 560 2.99 8.70 -17.50
CA GLU A 560 3.89 9.01 -18.61
C GLU A 560 5.33 9.14 -18.12
N GLY A 561 6.30 9.04 -19.04
CA GLY A 561 7.71 9.24 -18.78
C GLY A 561 8.46 8.03 -18.23
N ILE A 562 7.83 6.84 -18.11
CA ILE A 562 8.52 5.57 -17.86
C ILE A 562 8.56 4.79 -19.17
N GLU A 563 9.72 4.76 -19.80
CA GLU A 563 9.87 4.26 -21.18
C GLU A 563 10.19 2.77 -21.23
N HIS A 564 11.17 2.32 -20.43
CA HIS A 564 11.55 0.92 -20.39
C HIS A 564 11.75 0.45 -18.96
N VAL A 565 11.28 -0.78 -18.68
CA VAL A 565 11.47 -1.44 -17.40
C VAL A 565 11.96 -2.87 -17.64
N PHE A 566 12.99 -3.25 -16.91
CA PHE A 566 13.53 -4.60 -16.88
C PHE A 566 13.40 -5.18 -15.49
N VAL A 567 13.02 -6.45 -15.41
CA VAL A 567 12.97 -7.24 -14.18
C VAL A 567 13.79 -8.49 -14.41
N ASN A 568 14.82 -8.74 -13.59
CA ASN A 568 15.72 -9.89 -13.76
C ASN A 568 16.22 -10.04 -15.23
N GLY A 569 16.53 -8.93 -15.91
CA GLY A 569 16.94 -8.92 -17.32
C GLY A 569 15.81 -9.08 -18.34
N GLY A 570 14.61 -9.47 -17.92
CA GLY A 570 13.45 -9.53 -18.81
C GLY A 570 12.88 -8.14 -19.09
N HIS A 571 12.65 -7.80 -20.35
CA HIS A 571 12.09 -6.52 -20.78
C HIS A 571 10.56 -6.52 -20.57
N VAL A 572 10.08 -6.00 -19.44
CA VAL A 572 8.65 -6.06 -19.05
C VAL A 572 7.84 -4.87 -19.52
N VAL A 573 8.46 -3.67 -19.61
CA VAL A 573 7.85 -2.48 -20.23
C VAL A 573 8.76 -1.99 -21.32
N LYS A 574 8.22 -1.82 -22.52
CA LYS A 574 8.91 -1.33 -23.72
C LYS A 574 8.08 -0.22 -24.35
N ASP A 575 8.71 0.93 -24.59
CA ASP A 575 8.04 2.09 -25.18
C ASP A 575 6.74 2.44 -24.41
N SER A 576 6.84 2.46 -23.06
CA SER A 576 5.75 2.68 -22.10
C SER A 576 4.64 1.60 -22.10
N GLU A 577 4.78 0.48 -22.83
CA GLU A 577 3.77 -0.59 -22.92
C GLU A 577 4.28 -1.90 -22.32
N HIS A 578 3.39 -2.63 -21.62
CA HIS A 578 3.73 -3.93 -21.05
C HIS A 578 3.89 -4.99 -22.13
N THR A 579 4.99 -5.75 -22.08
CA THR A 579 5.33 -6.77 -23.10
C THR A 579 4.63 -8.11 -22.90
N GLY A 580 4.03 -8.35 -21.75
CA GLY A 580 3.50 -9.65 -21.33
C GLY A 580 4.51 -10.58 -20.66
N ALA A 581 5.79 -10.20 -20.60
CA ALA A 581 6.83 -10.99 -19.95
C ALA A 581 6.62 -11.11 -18.43
N ARG A 582 6.93 -12.27 -17.85
CA ARG A 582 6.79 -12.56 -16.42
C ARG A 582 8.09 -13.11 -15.82
N PRO A 583 9.17 -12.32 -15.81
CA PRO A 583 10.47 -12.76 -15.29
C PRO A 583 10.62 -12.57 -13.78
N GLY A 584 9.57 -12.07 -13.10
CA GLY A 584 9.58 -11.82 -11.66
C GLY A 584 9.78 -13.08 -10.84
N LYS A 585 10.25 -12.90 -9.63
CA LYS A 585 10.56 -13.98 -8.68
C LYS A 585 10.01 -13.67 -7.31
N VAL A 586 9.69 -14.70 -6.53
CA VAL A 586 9.48 -14.57 -5.10
C VAL A 586 10.84 -14.50 -4.43
N LEU A 587 11.14 -13.36 -3.82
CA LEU A 587 12.44 -13.07 -3.20
C LEU A 587 12.47 -13.55 -1.76
N ARG A 588 12.51 -14.87 -1.59
CA ARG A 588 12.57 -15.53 -0.29
C ARG A 588 13.84 -15.12 0.47
N ARG A 589 13.78 -15.20 1.80
CA ARG A 589 14.98 -15.16 2.64
C ARG A 589 15.82 -16.41 2.36
N GLU A 590 17.12 -16.22 2.17
CA GLU A 590 18.11 -17.30 2.01
C GLU A 590 18.46 -17.91 3.36
#